data_894d3251ebca6a3a86c36b50c6b07848
#
_entry.id   894d3251ebca6a3a86c36b50c6b07848
#
_cell.length_a   1.000
_cell.length_b   1.000
_cell.length_c   1.000
_cell.angle_alpha   90.00
_cell.angle_beta   90.00
_cell.angle_gamma   90.00
#
_symmetry.space_group_name_H-M   'P 1'
#
loop_
_entity.id
_entity.type
_entity.pdbx_description
1 polymer ?
#
loop_
_entity_poly.entity_id
_entity_poly.type
_entity_poly.pdbx_seq_one_letter_code
_entity_poly.pdbx_strand_id
1 'polypeptide(L)'
;MGQSIAPIGSVQLLNDIHHLTFITADLGRLITFYQRVFGARVTVDLEEEGLRHAFIEVGPHTVLHPFQVPGLEPPVGQPMFHRGRLDHFALNAASEEAFRELRRRLVAEGANDGRVTDMGSLLNLSFADPDQGRHELVWVKPGVPVAAGLKRAEWKMVDLD
;
A
#
# COMPACT_ATOMS: atom_id res chain seq x y z
N MET A 1 13.18 13.75 -37.36
CA MET A 1 12.00 13.00 -37.80
C MET A 1 11.75 11.95 -36.72
N GLY A 2 10.82 12.23 -35.77
CA GLY A 2 10.44 11.29 -34.73
C GLY A 2 9.53 10.22 -35.32
N GLN A 3 9.93 8.97 -35.24
CA GLN A 3 9.03 7.85 -35.56
C GLN A 3 7.95 7.80 -34.49
N SER A 4 6.71 8.10 -34.89
CA SER A 4 5.54 7.81 -34.08
C SER A 4 5.44 6.28 -33.96
N ILE A 5 5.65 5.77 -32.74
CA ILE A 5 5.35 4.37 -32.44
C ILE A 5 3.82 4.26 -32.49
N ALA A 6 3.30 3.56 -33.50
CA ALA A 6 1.88 3.25 -33.56
C ALA A 6 1.47 2.52 -32.26
N PRO A 7 0.31 2.84 -31.67
CA PRO A 7 -0.18 2.10 -30.51
C PRO A 7 -0.33 0.63 -30.92
N ILE A 8 0.37 -0.26 -30.21
CA ILE A 8 0.14 -1.70 -30.30
C ILE A 8 -1.35 -1.87 -29.97
N GLY A 9 -2.10 -2.42 -30.93
CA GLY A 9 -3.52 -2.66 -30.76
C GLY A 9 -3.77 -3.30 -29.40
N SER A 10 -4.83 -2.89 -28.70
CA SER A 10 -5.10 -3.09 -27.27
C SER A 10 -5.28 -4.55 -26.87
N VAL A 11 -4.26 -5.37 -27.07
CA VAL A 11 -4.18 -6.67 -26.40
C VAL A 11 -3.56 -6.39 -25.03
N GLN A 12 -4.37 -6.47 -24.00
CA GLN A 12 -3.87 -6.40 -22.63
C GLN A 12 -3.00 -7.64 -22.38
N LEU A 13 -1.68 -7.45 -22.30
CA LEU A 13 -0.71 -8.53 -22.14
C LEU A 13 -0.42 -8.84 -20.67
N LEU A 14 -0.70 -7.90 -19.77
CA LEU A 14 -0.52 -8.04 -18.33
C LEU A 14 -1.86 -7.81 -17.64
N ASN A 15 -2.14 -8.57 -16.60
CA ASN A 15 -3.33 -8.36 -15.77
C ASN A 15 -3.01 -7.39 -14.63
N ASP A 16 -2.06 -7.78 -13.76
CA ASP A 16 -1.82 -7.11 -12.48
C ASP A 16 -0.36 -7.24 -12.05
N ILE A 17 -0.02 -6.61 -10.93
CA ILE A 17 1.19 -6.94 -10.18
C ILE A 17 0.88 -8.18 -9.34
N HIS A 18 1.56 -9.30 -9.58
CA HIS A 18 1.32 -10.54 -8.86
C HIS A 18 1.67 -10.41 -7.37
N HIS A 19 2.86 -9.88 -7.07
CA HIS A 19 3.27 -9.64 -5.69
C HIS A 19 4.26 -8.47 -5.57
N LEU A 20 4.34 -7.92 -4.35
CA LEU A 20 5.33 -6.94 -3.93
C LEU A 20 6.24 -7.59 -2.89
N THR A 21 7.55 -7.60 -3.17
CA THR A 21 8.56 -8.15 -2.26
C THR A 21 9.28 -7.03 -1.52
N PHE A 22 9.42 -7.20 -0.21
CA PHE A 22 10.18 -6.30 0.65
C PHE A 22 10.75 -7.06 1.84
N ILE A 23 11.62 -6.40 2.60
CA ILE A 23 12.34 -7.01 3.72
C ILE A 23 11.72 -6.52 5.03
N THR A 24 11.59 -7.43 5.99
CA THR A 24 11.16 -7.16 7.36
C THR A 24 12.18 -7.69 8.37
N ALA A 25 12.32 -7.02 9.49
CA ALA A 25 13.11 -7.53 10.61
C ALA A 25 12.36 -8.61 11.42
N ASP A 26 11.03 -8.55 11.42
CA ASP A 26 10.14 -9.45 12.18
C ASP A 26 8.88 -9.76 11.38
N LEU A 27 8.89 -10.90 10.69
CA LEU A 27 7.78 -11.36 9.86
C LEU A 27 6.51 -11.65 10.68
N GLY A 28 6.66 -12.15 11.91
CA GLY A 28 5.50 -12.44 12.77
C GLY A 28 4.74 -11.18 13.15
N ARG A 29 5.46 -10.12 13.51
CA ARG A 29 4.90 -8.78 13.79
C ARG A 29 4.21 -8.21 12.55
N LEU A 30 4.85 -8.30 11.40
CA LEU A 30 4.31 -7.80 10.14
C LEU A 30 3.02 -8.54 9.74
N ILE A 31 3.02 -9.87 9.79
CA ILE A 31 1.83 -10.70 9.54
C ILE A 31 0.68 -10.28 10.46
N THR A 32 0.95 -10.17 11.76
CA THR A 32 -0.04 -9.79 12.76
C THR A 32 -0.68 -8.44 12.42
N PHE A 33 0.12 -7.46 12.03
CA PHE A 33 -0.37 -6.15 11.62
C PHE A 33 -1.32 -6.23 10.43
N TYR A 34 -0.91 -6.90 9.33
CA TYR A 34 -1.74 -7.00 8.13
C TYR A 34 -3.02 -7.81 8.36
N GLN A 35 -2.97 -8.85 9.20
CA GLN A 35 -4.16 -9.60 9.58
C GLN A 35 -5.13 -8.76 10.41
N ARG A 36 -4.66 -8.03 11.42
CA ARG A 36 -5.51 -7.24 12.31
C ARG A 36 -6.11 -6.03 11.64
N VAL A 37 -5.32 -5.31 10.85
CA VAL A 37 -5.77 -4.06 10.20
C VAL A 37 -6.60 -4.37 8.96
N PHE A 38 -6.05 -5.17 8.05
CA PHE A 38 -6.63 -5.35 6.71
C PHE A 38 -7.44 -6.64 6.57
N GLY A 39 -7.46 -7.51 7.57
CA GLY A 39 -8.07 -8.83 7.45
C GLY A 39 -7.34 -9.72 6.46
N ALA A 40 -6.05 -9.47 6.25
CA ALA A 40 -5.23 -10.18 5.28
C ALA A 40 -5.15 -11.68 5.59
N ARG A 41 -5.07 -12.49 4.56
CA ARG A 41 -4.93 -13.95 4.67
C ARG A 41 -3.49 -14.37 4.36
N VAL A 42 -2.88 -15.09 5.29
CA VAL A 42 -1.57 -15.72 5.05
C VAL A 42 -1.78 -17.06 4.37
N THR A 43 -1.23 -17.22 3.17
CA THR A 43 -1.36 -18.45 2.38
C THR A 43 -0.08 -19.27 2.36
N VAL A 44 1.05 -18.63 2.63
CA VAL A 44 2.37 -19.26 2.79
C VAL A 44 3.06 -18.58 3.97
N ASP A 45 3.66 -19.35 4.85
CA ASP A 45 4.60 -18.91 5.89
C ASP A 45 5.56 -20.07 6.10
N LEU A 46 6.76 -19.94 5.58
CA LEU A 46 7.76 -21.00 5.64
C LEU A 46 9.18 -20.43 5.71
N GLU A 47 10.09 -21.28 6.14
CA GLU A 47 11.51 -21.01 6.12
C GLU A 47 12.19 -21.94 5.12
N GLU A 48 12.94 -21.36 4.20
CA GLU A 48 13.68 -22.07 3.18
C GLU A 48 15.10 -21.51 3.09
N GLU A 49 16.09 -22.38 3.15
CA GLU A 49 17.53 -22.01 3.11
C GLU A 49 17.93 -20.96 4.17
N GLY A 50 17.28 -20.95 5.33
CA GLY A 50 17.53 -20.00 6.42
C GLY A 50 16.85 -18.64 6.25
N LEU A 51 16.00 -18.47 5.25
CA LEU A 51 15.16 -17.28 5.06
C LEU A 51 13.71 -17.62 5.30
N ARG A 52 13.09 -16.99 6.30
CA ARG A 52 11.63 -17.07 6.51
C ARG A 52 10.92 -16.04 5.64
N HIS A 53 9.90 -16.49 4.94
CA HIS A 53 9.06 -15.61 4.12
C HIS A 53 7.60 -16.01 4.16
N ALA A 54 6.72 -15.12 3.72
CA ALA A 54 5.28 -15.37 3.72
C ALA A 54 4.61 -14.80 2.46
N PHE A 55 3.45 -15.36 2.10
CA PHE A 55 2.50 -14.74 1.18
C PHE A 55 1.31 -14.23 1.99
N ILE A 56 1.11 -12.92 1.94
CA ILE A 56 0.06 -12.19 2.65
C ILE A 56 -0.87 -11.58 1.60
N GLU A 57 -2.03 -12.19 1.43
CA GLU A 57 -3.05 -11.69 0.50
C GLU A 57 -3.80 -10.51 1.14
N VAL A 58 -3.66 -9.33 0.55
CA VAL A 58 -4.31 -8.08 1.00
C VAL A 58 -5.46 -7.66 0.10
N GLY A 59 -5.72 -8.42 -0.95
CA GLY A 59 -6.81 -8.21 -1.90
C GLY A 59 -6.94 -9.37 -2.86
N PRO A 60 -7.94 -9.38 -3.75
CA PRO A 60 -8.21 -10.52 -4.63
C PRO A 60 -7.08 -10.83 -5.61
N HIS A 61 -6.21 -9.85 -5.91
CA HIS A 61 -5.12 -9.96 -6.87
C HIS A 61 -3.81 -9.36 -6.36
N THR A 62 -3.71 -9.07 -5.07
CA THR A 62 -2.53 -8.41 -4.50
C THR A 62 -1.95 -9.24 -3.37
N VAL A 63 -0.70 -9.66 -3.54
CA VAL A 63 0.07 -10.41 -2.56
C VAL A 63 1.27 -9.58 -2.11
N LEU A 64 1.46 -9.47 -0.81
CA LEU A 64 2.72 -9.02 -0.22
C LEU A 64 3.59 -10.24 0.04
N HIS A 65 4.87 -10.17 -0.33
CA HIS A 65 5.83 -11.26 -0.18
C HIS A 65 7.04 -10.79 0.61
N PRO A 66 6.90 -10.56 1.93
CA PRO A 66 8.01 -10.18 2.78
C PRO A 66 8.96 -11.35 3.05
N PHE A 67 10.26 -11.03 3.13
CA PHE A 67 11.33 -11.89 3.62
C PHE A 67 11.87 -11.37 4.94
N GLN A 68 12.02 -12.23 5.92
CA GLN A 68 12.61 -11.85 7.20
C GLN A 68 14.13 -11.90 7.12
N VAL A 69 14.76 -10.77 7.40
CA VAL A 69 16.20 -10.66 7.60
C VAL A 69 16.45 -10.11 8.99
N PRO A 70 16.78 -10.97 9.97
CA PRO A 70 16.96 -10.55 11.36
C PRO A 70 18.10 -9.53 11.51
N GLY A 71 17.92 -8.58 12.45
CA GLY A 71 18.93 -7.59 12.77
C GLY A 71 18.99 -6.40 11.80
N LEU A 72 18.07 -6.31 10.85
CA LEU A 72 17.92 -5.09 10.06
C LEU A 72 17.19 -4.03 10.88
N GLU A 73 17.88 -2.92 11.10
CA GLU A 73 17.24 -1.73 11.66
C GLU A 73 16.36 -1.07 10.59
N PRO A 74 15.16 -0.58 10.98
CA PRO A 74 14.36 0.22 10.09
C PRO A 74 15.17 1.41 9.55
N PRO A 75 15.01 1.80 8.30
CA PRO A 75 15.72 2.95 7.74
C PRO A 75 15.29 4.23 8.47
N VAL A 76 16.04 4.63 9.48
CA VAL A 76 15.74 5.84 10.26
C VAL A 76 15.89 7.07 9.37
N GLY A 77 14.82 7.83 9.23
CA GLY A 77 14.89 9.18 8.67
C GLY A 77 15.09 9.26 7.17
N GLN A 78 14.83 8.20 6.40
CA GLN A 78 14.84 8.34 4.94
C GLN A 78 13.58 9.08 4.46
N PRO A 79 13.72 10.27 3.89
CA PRO A 79 12.59 11.00 3.36
C PRO A 79 11.99 10.28 2.16
N MET A 80 10.71 10.53 1.86
CA MET A 80 10.08 10.10 0.62
C MET A 80 10.85 10.64 -0.60
N PHE A 81 10.66 9.99 -1.76
CA PHE A 81 11.27 10.38 -3.05
C PHE A 81 12.79 10.15 -3.14
N HIS A 82 13.34 9.21 -2.39
CA HIS A 82 14.72 8.76 -2.51
C HIS A 82 14.84 7.50 -3.38
N ARG A 83 15.89 7.43 -4.20
CA ARG A 83 16.20 6.24 -5.00
C ARG A 83 16.75 5.11 -4.12
N GLY A 84 16.63 3.89 -4.63
CA GLY A 84 17.25 2.70 -4.02
C GLY A 84 16.33 1.89 -3.13
N ARG A 85 15.04 2.27 -3.00
CA ARG A 85 13.99 1.50 -2.31
C ARG A 85 12.64 1.72 -2.97
N LEU A 86 11.69 0.87 -2.66
CA LEU A 86 10.30 1.18 -2.92
C LEU A 86 9.90 2.38 -2.05
N ASP A 87 9.45 3.45 -2.66
CA ASP A 87 9.05 4.66 -1.93
C ASP A 87 7.81 4.38 -1.07
N HIS A 88 6.73 3.95 -1.71
CA HIS A 88 5.49 3.48 -1.07
C HIS A 88 4.67 2.65 -2.05
N PHE A 89 3.65 1.99 -1.55
CA PHE A 89 2.54 1.46 -2.34
C PHE A 89 1.22 1.92 -1.75
N ALA A 90 0.17 1.94 -2.56
CA ALA A 90 -1.18 2.28 -2.12
C ALA A 90 -2.09 1.06 -2.18
N LEU A 91 -2.82 0.79 -1.11
CA LEU A 91 -3.90 -0.20 -1.05
C LEU A 91 -5.23 0.50 -1.34
N ASN A 92 -6.02 -0.05 -2.25
CA ASN A 92 -7.32 0.51 -2.59
C ASN A 92 -8.42 -0.18 -1.79
N ALA A 93 -9.14 0.59 -0.97
CA ALA A 93 -10.30 0.10 -0.24
C ALA A 93 -11.45 -0.24 -1.19
N ALA A 94 -12.17 -1.31 -0.89
CA ALA A 94 -13.26 -1.81 -1.74
C ALA A 94 -14.47 -0.86 -1.80
N SER A 95 -14.69 -0.06 -0.75
CA SER A 95 -15.75 0.94 -0.65
C SER A 95 -15.35 2.07 0.31
N GLU A 96 -16.15 3.14 0.36
CA GLU A 96 -15.94 4.21 1.34
C GLU A 96 -16.10 3.71 2.78
N GLU A 97 -17.06 2.84 3.04
CA GLU A 97 -17.26 2.22 4.36
C GLU A 97 -16.04 1.40 4.77
N ALA A 98 -15.47 0.62 3.82
CA ALA A 98 -14.24 -0.13 4.04
C ALA A 98 -13.06 0.80 4.33
N PHE A 99 -12.94 1.93 3.62
CA PHE A 99 -11.92 2.94 3.87
C PHE A 99 -12.03 3.52 5.28
N ARG A 100 -13.24 3.89 5.73
CA ARG A 100 -13.51 4.41 7.09
C ARG A 100 -13.18 3.37 8.15
N GLU A 101 -13.54 2.11 7.94
CA GLU A 101 -13.22 1.01 8.86
C GLU A 101 -11.70 0.79 8.95
N LEU A 102 -11.01 0.74 7.82
CA LEU A 102 -9.55 0.56 7.78
C LEU A 102 -8.83 1.74 8.44
N ARG A 103 -9.30 2.99 8.23
CA ARG A 103 -8.80 4.17 8.95
C ARG A 103 -8.89 3.98 10.46
N ARG A 104 -10.05 3.54 10.98
CA ARG A 104 -10.22 3.32 12.43
C ARG A 104 -9.24 2.26 12.97
N ARG A 105 -9.03 1.17 12.23
CA ARG A 105 -8.06 0.12 12.60
C ARG A 105 -6.62 0.63 12.59
N LEU A 106 -6.24 1.39 11.58
CA LEU A 106 -4.90 2.00 11.48
C LEU A 106 -4.61 2.95 12.62
N VAL A 107 -5.59 3.76 13.00
CA VAL A 107 -5.48 4.64 14.18
C VAL A 107 -5.35 3.82 15.47
N ALA A 108 -6.15 2.76 15.64
CA ALA A 108 -6.09 1.90 16.82
C ALA A 108 -4.75 1.16 16.95
N GLU A 109 -4.08 0.84 15.86
CA GLU A 109 -2.72 0.26 15.83
C GLU A 109 -1.61 1.32 15.97
N GLY A 110 -1.94 2.61 16.01
CA GLY A 110 -0.96 3.70 16.04
C GLY A 110 -0.19 3.87 14.71
N ALA A 111 -0.69 3.29 13.63
CA ALA A 111 -0.08 3.32 12.31
C ALA A 111 -0.39 4.60 11.52
N ASN A 112 -1.40 5.37 11.93
CA ASN A 112 -1.85 6.62 11.32
C ASN A 112 -2.47 7.53 12.38
N ASP A 113 -2.46 8.84 12.17
CA ASP A 113 -3.04 9.86 13.07
C ASP A 113 -4.52 10.19 12.78
N GLY A 114 -5.15 9.46 11.85
CA GLY A 114 -6.54 9.63 11.46
C GLY A 114 -6.78 10.66 10.35
N ARG A 115 -5.75 11.39 9.93
CA ARG A 115 -5.87 12.43 8.90
C ARG A 115 -6.12 11.83 7.53
N VAL A 116 -7.11 12.39 6.84
CA VAL A 116 -7.48 12.01 5.48
C VAL A 116 -7.36 13.22 4.57
N THR A 117 -6.83 13.00 3.38
CA THR A 117 -6.77 14.01 2.31
C THR A 117 -7.75 13.65 1.21
N ASP A 118 -8.67 14.54 0.91
CA ASP A 118 -9.48 14.48 -0.31
C ASP A 118 -8.66 15.07 -1.47
N MET A 119 -8.28 14.21 -2.40
CA MET A 119 -7.54 14.56 -3.61
C MET A 119 -8.47 14.71 -4.83
N GLY A 120 -9.75 14.99 -4.61
CA GLY A 120 -10.73 15.13 -5.69
C GLY A 120 -11.25 13.78 -6.17
N SER A 121 -10.45 13.02 -6.91
CA SER A 121 -10.84 11.70 -7.45
C SER A 121 -10.74 10.56 -6.44
N LEU A 122 -10.05 10.77 -5.32
CA LEU A 122 -9.89 9.75 -4.28
C LEU A 122 -9.73 10.37 -2.89
N LEU A 123 -10.02 9.58 -1.87
CA LEU A 123 -9.58 9.82 -0.50
C LEU A 123 -8.24 9.10 -0.28
N ASN A 124 -7.35 9.72 0.47
CA ASN A 124 -6.03 9.19 0.79
C ASN A 124 -5.73 9.36 2.28
N LEU A 125 -5.11 8.37 2.88
CA LEU A 125 -4.38 8.48 4.14
C LEU A 125 -3.06 7.70 4.05
N SER A 126 -2.02 8.26 4.65
CA SER A 126 -0.72 7.57 4.77
C SER A 126 -0.66 6.79 6.07
N PHE A 127 -0.04 5.62 6.06
CA PHE A 127 0.22 4.84 7.27
C PHE A 127 1.65 4.30 7.28
N ALA A 128 2.14 3.97 8.47
CA ALA A 128 3.39 3.26 8.65
C ALA A 128 3.12 1.81 9.03
N ASP A 129 3.79 0.88 8.39
CA ASP A 129 3.80 -0.51 8.83
C ASP A 129 4.75 -0.70 10.05
N PRO A 130 4.80 -1.89 10.66
CA PRO A 130 5.68 -2.14 11.80
C PRO A 130 7.18 -1.93 11.52
N ASP A 131 7.61 -2.02 10.28
CA ASP A 131 9.00 -1.78 9.86
C ASP A 131 9.26 -0.33 9.43
N GLN A 132 8.32 0.59 9.74
CA GLN A 132 8.36 2.01 9.39
C GLN A 132 8.31 2.28 7.88
N GLY A 133 7.91 1.30 7.08
CA GLY A 133 7.55 1.48 5.69
C GLY A 133 6.36 2.42 5.58
N ARG A 134 6.46 3.45 4.73
CA ARG A 134 5.35 4.37 4.49
C ARG A 134 4.53 3.86 3.32
N HIS A 135 3.22 3.78 3.53
CA HIS A 135 2.26 3.29 2.56
C HIS A 135 1.03 4.18 2.55
N GLU A 136 0.15 3.95 1.60
CA GLU A 136 -1.11 4.68 1.51
C GLU A 136 -2.30 3.71 1.50
N LEU A 137 -3.38 4.14 2.10
CA LEU A 137 -4.71 3.60 1.89
C LEU A 137 -5.50 4.63 1.08
N VAL A 138 -6.05 4.20 -0.04
CA VAL A 138 -6.88 5.06 -0.90
C VAL A 138 -8.28 4.47 -1.08
N TRP A 139 -9.23 5.32 -1.37
CA TRP A 139 -10.51 4.92 -1.93
C TRP A 139 -10.80 5.79 -3.14
N VAL A 140 -10.88 5.15 -4.31
CA VAL A 140 -11.17 5.81 -5.58
C VAL A 140 -12.66 6.06 -5.67
N LYS A 141 -13.05 7.34 -5.82
CA LYS A 141 -14.44 7.76 -5.89
C LYS A 141 -15.08 7.31 -7.20
N PRO A 142 -16.18 6.55 -7.16
CA PRO A 142 -16.85 6.10 -8.37
C PRO A 142 -17.32 7.26 -9.26
N GLY A 143 -17.08 7.16 -10.56
CA GLY A 143 -17.56 8.15 -11.53
C GLY A 143 -16.82 9.49 -11.54
N VAL A 144 -15.82 9.69 -10.69
CA VAL A 144 -15.01 10.91 -10.69
C VAL A 144 -13.79 10.72 -11.59
N PRO A 145 -13.58 11.59 -12.60
CA PRO A 145 -12.41 11.47 -13.48
C PRO A 145 -11.08 11.56 -12.69
N VAL A 146 -10.09 10.75 -13.06
CA VAL A 146 -8.75 10.77 -12.43
C VAL A 146 -8.10 12.17 -12.51
N ALA A 147 -8.42 12.94 -13.57
CA ALA A 147 -7.94 14.32 -13.73
C ALA A 147 -8.44 15.28 -12.63
N ALA A 148 -9.53 14.94 -11.92
CA ALA A 148 -9.95 15.70 -10.76
C ALA A 148 -8.96 15.47 -9.61
N GLY A 149 -8.36 16.54 -9.11
CA GLY A 149 -7.41 16.45 -7.98
C GLY A 149 -5.94 16.25 -8.36
N LEU A 150 -5.57 16.39 -9.63
CA LEU A 150 -4.15 16.35 -10.04
C LEU A 150 -3.33 17.52 -9.45
N LYS A 151 -3.98 18.63 -9.11
CA LYS A 151 -3.30 19.80 -8.54
C LYS A 151 -3.32 19.71 -7.02
N ARG A 152 -2.15 19.64 -6.42
CA ARG A 152 -2.01 19.60 -4.96
C ARG A 152 -2.70 20.78 -4.23
N ALA A 153 -2.83 21.93 -4.89
CA ALA A 153 -3.53 23.09 -4.34
C ALA A 153 -5.06 22.87 -4.17
N GLU A 154 -5.61 21.85 -4.82
CA GLU A 154 -7.04 21.48 -4.73
C GLU A 154 -7.31 20.46 -3.63
N TRP A 155 -6.27 19.88 -3.03
CA TRP A 155 -6.39 18.86 -1.98
C TRP A 155 -6.90 19.48 -0.68
N LYS A 156 -7.76 18.76 -0.01
CA LYS A 156 -8.39 19.21 1.24
C LYS A 156 -8.25 18.17 2.32
N MET A 157 -7.88 18.60 3.52
CA MET A 157 -8.03 17.75 4.69
C MET A 157 -9.52 17.61 4.97
N VAL A 158 -9.97 16.37 5.20
CA VAL A 158 -11.37 16.06 5.52
C VAL A 158 -11.46 15.28 6.81
N ASP A 159 -12.49 15.56 7.56
CA ASP A 159 -12.89 14.79 8.72
C ASP A 159 -13.90 13.74 8.26
N LEU A 160 -13.69 12.50 8.68
CA LEU A 160 -14.53 11.36 8.33
C LEU A 160 -15.19 10.72 9.57
N ASP A 161 -15.38 11.49 10.62
CA ASP A 161 -16.08 10.99 11.82
C ASP A 161 -17.56 10.70 11.58
#